data_c91c2b9e51c582d8e70106b5d835fbba
#
_entry.id   c91c2b9e51c582d8e70106b5d835fbba
#
_cell.length_a   1.000
_cell.length_b   1.000
_cell.length_c   1.000
_cell.angle_alpha   90.00
_cell.angle_beta   90.00
_cell.angle_gamma   90.00
#
_symmetry.space_group_name_H-M   'P 1'
#
loop_
_entity.id
_entity.type
_entity.pdbx_description
1 polymer ?
#
loop_
_entity_poly.entity_id
_entity_poly.type
_entity_poly.pdbx_seq_one_letter_code
_entity_poly.pdbx_strand_id
1 'polypeptide(L)'
;YENRDGADEDFRDNSVDAGEIGAGHSVTALYEVKFYREAYGRVATVHLRWEDPDTRQVVEIEKDIYAGDFARDFHDADPYFQRAVVVAEYAEILGESYWAEDSDLDEVYDEARWLEEYFYRENAMEEFVDLVKQARREMRW
;
A
#
# COMPACT_ATOMS: atom_id res chain seq x y z
N TYR A 1 -6.39 -0.34 -10.48
CA TYR A 1 -6.30 -1.17 -9.28
C TYR A 1 -7.69 -1.73 -8.96
N GLU A 2 -7.86 -3.02 -8.99
CA GLU A 2 -9.17 -3.60 -8.63
C GLU A 2 -9.30 -3.69 -7.12
N ASN A 3 -10.38 -3.12 -6.59
CA ASN A 3 -10.81 -3.40 -5.23
C ASN A 3 -11.29 -4.87 -5.18
N ARG A 4 -10.53 -5.73 -4.52
CA ARG A 4 -10.85 -7.15 -4.31
C ARG A 4 -11.35 -7.38 -2.90
N ASP A 5 -12.31 -6.57 -2.49
CA ASP A 5 -12.97 -6.72 -1.22
C ASP A 5 -13.88 -7.95 -1.26
N GLY A 6 -13.48 -9.00 -0.55
CA GLY A 6 -14.29 -10.19 -0.32
C GLY A 6 -15.25 -9.97 0.85
N ALA A 7 -16.34 -10.72 0.90
CA ALA A 7 -17.23 -10.66 2.05
C ALA A 7 -16.52 -11.13 3.33
N ASP A 8 -16.74 -10.46 4.46
CA ASP A 8 -16.13 -10.81 5.76
C ASP A 8 -16.39 -12.28 6.15
N GLU A 9 -17.54 -12.82 5.78
CA GLU A 9 -17.94 -14.21 6.01
C GLU A 9 -17.08 -15.21 5.21
N ASP A 10 -16.54 -14.80 4.06
CA ASP A 10 -15.71 -15.64 3.19
C ASP A 10 -14.29 -15.78 3.70
N PHE A 11 -13.82 -14.91 4.58
CA PHE A 11 -12.42 -14.90 5.07
C PHE A 11 -12.00 -16.25 5.68
N ARG A 12 -12.92 -16.97 6.32
CA ARG A 12 -12.64 -18.27 6.94
C ARG A 12 -13.26 -19.46 6.20
N ASP A 13 -13.86 -19.23 5.02
CA ASP A 13 -14.37 -20.30 4.18
C ASP A 13 -13.25 -20.83 3.26
N ASN A 14 -12.83 -22.08 3.50
CA ASN A 14 -11.77 -22.72 2.71
C ASN A 14 -12.20 -23.07 1.27
N SER A 15 -13.48 -22.97 0.94
CA SER A 15 -13.99 -23.22 -0.41
C SER A 15 -13.93 -21.97 -1.31
N VAL A 16 -13.70 -20.79 -0.70
CA VAL A 16 -13.54 -19.54 -1.44
C VAL A 16 -12.08 -19.42 -1.89
N ASP A 17 -11.90 -19.25 -3.19
CA ASP A 17 -10.59 -19.08 -3.80
C ASP A 17 -10.02 -17.70 -3.45
N ALA A 18 -8.78 -17.67 -2.96
CA ALA A 18 -8.06 -16.46 -2.61
C ALA A 18 -6.97 -16.16 -3.66
N GLY A 19 -6.39 -14.96 -3.58
CA GLY A 19 -5.31 -14.59 -4.48
C GLY A 19 -4.06 -15.46 -4.27
N GLU A 20 -3.45 -15.91 -5.35
CA GLU A 20 -2.21 -16.69 -5.31
C GLU A 20 -0.98 -15.78 -5.25
N ILE A 21 -0.04 -16.14 -4.39
CA ILE A 21 1.27 -15.47 -4.32
C ILE A 21 2.34 -16.49 -4.70
N GLY A 22 2.99 -16.26 -5.84
CA GLY A 22 4.07 -17.10 -6.32
C GLY A 22 5.32 -17.04 -5.44
N ALA A 23 6.15 -18.08 -5.50
CA ALA A 23 7.41 -18.13 -4.75
C ALA A 23 8.32 -16.94 -5.09
N GLY A 24 8.83 -16.27 -4.06
CA GLY A 24 9.69 -15.10 -4.20
C GLY A 24 8.95 -13.77 -4.48
N HIS A 25 7.62 -13.80 -4.58
CA HIS A 25 6.82 -12.59 -4.71
C HIS A 25 6.37 -12.05 -3.35
N SER A 26 6.08 -10.76 -3.31
CA SER A 26 5.46 -10.09 -2.18
C SER A 26 4.31 -9.22 -2.66
N VAL A 27 3.33 -9.04 -1.79
CA VAL A 27 2.17 -8.16 -2.04
C VAL A 27 2.07 -7.17 -0.89
N THR A 28 1.81 -5.92 -1.24
CA THR A 28 1.52 -4.86 -0.27
C THR A 28 0.06 -4.46 -0.40
N ALA A 29 -0.68 -4.49 0.70
CA ALA A 29 -2.02 -3.94 0.79
C ALA A 29 -1.96 -2.66 1.64
N LEU A 30 -2.51 -1.57 1.10
CA LEU A 30 -2.62 -0.29 1.79
C LEU A 30 -4.08 -0.05 2.15
N TYR A 31 -4.31 0.36 3.38
CA TYR A 31 -5.63 0.69 3.89
C TYR A 31 -5.66 2.14 4.33
N GLU A 32 -6.55 2.92 3.74
CA GLU A 32 -6.87 4.24 4.25
C GLU A 32 -7.80 4.11 5.46
N VAL A 33 -7.41 4.69 6.59
CA VAL A 33 -8.18 4.61 7.83
C VAL A 33 -8.48 6.01 8.35
N LYS A 34 -9.72 6.23 8.75
CA LYS A 34 -10.16 7.48 9.37
C LYS A 34 -10.45 7.27 10.84
N PHE A 35 -9.67 7.93 11.68
CA PHE A 35 -9.89 7.86 13.13
C PHE A 35 -11.04 8.74 13.58
N TYR A 36 -11.79 8.26 14.58
CA TYR A 36 -12.64 9.12 15.38
C TYR A 36 -11.77 10.07 16.22
N ARG A 37 -12.32 11.22 16.58
CA ARG A 37 -11.63 12.11 17.52
C ARG A 37 -11.30 11.36 18.80
N GLU A 38 -10.08 11.58 19.32
CA GLU A 38 -9.59 10.94 20.55
C GLU A 38 -9.44 9.40 20.47
N ALA A 39 -9.19 8.85 19.28
CA ALA A 39 -8.84 7.43 19.16
C ALA A 39 -7.62 7.12 20.01
N TYR A 40 -7.74 6.13 20.89
CA TYR A 40 -6.66 5.65 21.75
C TYR A 40 -6.73 4.12 21.88
N GLY A 41 -5.63 3.50 22.29
CA GLY A 41 -5.56 2.05 22.44
C GLY A 41 -5.54 1.34 21.10
N ARG A 42 -6.11 0.15 21.04
CA ARG A 42 -6.21 -0.66 19.83
C ARG A 42 -7.24 -0.06 18.89
N VAL A 43 -6.84 0.18 17.64
CA VAL A 43 -7.67 0.80 16.61
C VAL A 43 -8.06 -0.16 15.50
N ALA A 44 -7.27 -1.22 15.29
CA ALA A 44 -7.54 -2.26 14.31
C ALA A 44 -6.88 -3.58 14.72
N THR A 45 -7.30 -4.68 14.11
CA THR A 45 -6.60 -5.95 14.10
C THR A 45 -6.47 -6.40 12.66
N VAL A 46 -5.26 -6.70 12.22
CA VAL A 46 -4.99 -7.25 10.90
C VAL A 46 -4.93 -8.76 11.03
N HIS A 47 -5.72 -9.46 10.21
CA HIS A 47 -5.67 -10.91 10.08
C HIS A 47 -5.04 -11.27 8.75
N LEU A 48 -4.12 -12.21 8.74
CA LEU A 48 -3.54 -12.79 7.53
C LEU A 48 -3.73 -14.29 7.55
N ARG A 49 -4.26 -14.83 6.46
CA ARG A 49 -4.60 -16.24 6.34
C ARG A 49 -4.14 -16.78 4.99
N TRP A 50 -3.51 -17.94 4.99
CA TRP A 50 -3.07 -18.59 3.76
C TRP A 50 -3.07 -20.11 3.90
N GLU A 51 -3.12 -20.82 2.78
CA GLU A 51 -2.86 -22.25 2.72
C GLU A 51 -1.38 -22.48 2.40
N ASP A 52 -0.71 -23.28 3.22
CA ASP A 52 0.65 -23.71 2.97
C ASP A 52 0.67 -24.70 1.78
N PRO A 53 1.42 -24.43 0.70
CA PRO A 53 1.37 -25.23 -0.52
C PRO A 53 1.91 -26.65 -0.34
N ASP A 54 2.81 -26.88 0.61
CA ASP A 54 3.44 -28.17 0.84
C ASP A 54 2.60 -29.06 1.75
N THR A 55 2.06 -28.49 2.83
CA THR A 55 1.32 -29.23 3.85
C THR A 55 -0.20 -29.19 3.65
N ARG A 56 -0.72 -28.29 2.82
CA ARG A 56 -2.14 -28.00 2.63
C ARG A 56 -2.86 -27.59 3.92
N GLN A 57 -2.10 -27.15 4.89
CA GLN A 57 -2.65 -26.61 6.14
C GLN A 57 -2.92 -25.13 6.01
N VAL A 58 -4.07 -24.71 6.51
CA VAL A 58 -4.40 -23.30 6.60
C VAL A 58 -3.74 -22.71 7.84
N VAL A 59 -3.01 -21.63 7.66
CA VAL A 59 -2.37 -20.84 8.70
C VAL A 59 -3.06 -19.49 8.80
N GLU A 60 -3.35 -19.04 10.01
CA GLU A 60 -3.89 -17.71 10.30
C GLU A 60 -3.01 -17.05 11.37
N ILE A 61 -2.65 -15.79 11.14
CA ILE A 61 -1.98 -14.95 12.12
C ILE A 61 -2.77 -13.65 12.29
N GLU A 62 -2.62 -13.02 13.44
CA GLU A 62 -3.24 -11.72 13.71
C GLU A 62 -2.22 -10.76 14.32
N LYS A 63 -2.43 -9.47 14.10
CA LYS A 63 -1.66 -8.39 14.71
C LYS A 63 -2.57 -7.24 15.07
N ASP A 64 -2.57 -6.87 16.34
CA ASP A 64 -3.24 -5.66 16.81
C ASP A 64 -2.44 -4.41 16.42
N ILE A 65 -3.16 -3.39 15.99
CA ILE A 65 -2.63 -2.06 15.64
C ILE A 65 -3.19 -1.06 16.65
N TYR A 66 -2.31 -0.28 17.20
CA TYR A 66 -2.64 0.73 18.20
C TYR A 66 -2.52 2.14 17.64
N ALA A 67 -3.27 3.08 18.18
CA ALA A 67 -3.20 4.49 17.78
C ALA A 67 -1.78 5.07 17.87
N GLY A 68 -0.96 4.58 18.81
CA GLY A 68 0.45 4.98 18.95
C GLY A 68 1.41 4.39 17.92
N ASP A 69 0.99 3.44 17.11
CA ASP A 69 1.82 2.84 16.06
C ASP A 69 1.88 3.73 14.79
N PHE A 70 0.97 4.70 14.69
CA PHE A 70 0.93 5.61 13.55
C PHE A 70 1.94 6.74 13.72
N ALA A 71 2.70 7.01 12.67
CA ALA A 71 3.56 8.17 12.60
C ALA A 71 2.73 9.46 12.67
N ARG A 72 3.32 10.54 13.18
CA ARG A 72 2.63 11.84 13.28
C ARG A 72 2.56 12.56 11.96
N ASP A 73 3.56 12.34 11.14
CA ASP A 73 3.71 12.93 9.82
C ASP A 73 4.15 11.84 8.84
N PHE A 74 3.85 12.05 7.55
CA PHE A 74 4.23 11.10 6.51
C PHE A 74 5.74 10.84 6.48
N HIS A 75 6.55 11.89 6.61
CA HIS A 75 8.01 11.79 6.59
C HIS A 75 8.62 11.19 7.87
N ASP A 76 7.84 11.06 8.95
CA ASP A 76 8.24 10.34 10.16
C ASP A 76 8.02 8.83 10.04
N ALA A 77 7.29 8.38 9.01
CA ALA A 77 7.02 6.95 8.78
C ALA A 77 8.25 6.24 8.21
N ASP A 78 8.20 4.89 8.22
CA ASP A 78 9.24 4.08 7.60
C ASP A 78 9.39 4.39 6.09
N PRO A 79 10.59 4.63 5.56
CA PRO A 79 10.78 4.99 4.15
C PRO A 79 10.26 3.94 3.14
N TYR A 80 10.27 2.65 3.49
CA TYR A 80 9.67 1.61 2.64
C TYR A 80 8.15 1.72 2.58
N PHE A 81 7.52 2.11 3.69
CA PHE A 81 6.10 2.42 3.72
C PHE A 81 5.80 3.66 2.87
N GLN A 82 6.56 4.74 3.05
CA GLN A 82 6.41 5.96 2.26
C GLN A 82 6.51 5.66 0.75
N ARG A 83 7.51 4.86 0.34
CA ARG A 83 7.66 4.43 -1.05
C ARG A 83 6.44 3.66 -1.56
N ALA A 84 5.89 2.74 -0.75
CA ALA A 84 4.71 1.99 -1.14
C ALA A 84 3.50 2.90 -1.36
N VAL A 85 3.30 3.90 -0.50
CA VAL A 85 2.22 4.89 -0.62
C VAL A 85 2.39 5.73 -1.88
N VAL A 86 3.58 6.31 -2.12
CA VAL A 86 3.83 7.19 -3.28
C VAL A 86 3.68 6.43 -4.61
N VAL A 87 4.12 5.16 -4.66
CA VAL A 87 3.92 4.30 -5.84
C VAL A 87 2.45 3.98 -6.05
N ALA A 88 1.69 3.70 -4.98
CA ALA A 88 0.26 3.44 -5.08
C ALA A 88 -0.50 4.68 -5.55
N GLU A 89 -0.21 5.85 -4.98
CA GLU A 89 -0.83 7.12 -5.38
C GLU A 89 -0.58 7.44 -6.86
N TYR A 90 0.65 7.24 -7.34
CA TYR A 90 0.97 7.35 -8.76
C TYR A 90 0.10 6.43 -9.63
N ALA A 91 -0.07 5.17 -9.21
CA ALA A 91 -0.89 4.20 -9.93
C ALA A 91 -2.38 4.58 -9.94
N GLU A 92 -2.90 5.09 -8.81
CA GLU A 92 -4.28 5.57 -8.68
C GLU A 92 -4.54 6.79 -9.59
N ILE A 93 -3.59 7.74 -9.68
CA ILE A 93 -3.68 8.89 -10.60
C ILE A 93 -3.73 8.40 -12.05
N LEU A 94 -2.84 7.48 -12.45
CA LEU A 94 -2.83 6.94 -13.81
C LEU A 94 -4.08 6.13 -14.15
N GLY A 95 -4.68 5.49 -13.14
CA GLY A 95 -5.93 4.74 -13.26
C GLY A 95 -7.19 5.61 -13.21
N GLU A 96 -7.06 6.94 -13.08
CA GLU A 96 -8.17 7.87 -12.89
C GLU A 96 -9.11 7.42 -11.76
N SER A 97 -8.51 6.90 -10.68
CA SER A 97 -9.24 6.35 -9.54
C SER A 97 -9.95 7.44 -8.75
N TYR A 98 -11.12 7.10 -8.21
CA TYR A 98 -11.84 7.97 -7.26
C TYR A 98 -10.96 8.40 -6.08
N TRP A 99 -10.05 7.54 -5.63
CA TRP A 99 -9.17 7.82 -4.48
C TRP A 99 -8.06 8.82 -4.78
N ALA A 100 -7.83 9.13 -6.07
CA ALA A 100 -6.82 10.09 -6.53
C ALA A 100 -7.42 11.40 -7.04
N GLU A 101 -8.73 11.67 -6.81
CA GLU A 101 -9.38 12.89 -7.28
C GLU A 101 -8.70 14.17 -6.76
N ASP A 102 -8.17 14.12 -5.54
CA ASP A 102 -7.46 15.24 -4.91
C ASP A 102 -5.93 15.11 -4.99
N SER A 103 -5.40 14.08 -5.67
CA SER A 103 -3.97 13.81 -5.79
C SER A 103 -3.36 14.56 -6.98
N ASP A 104 -2.08 14.96 -6.84
CA ASP A 104 -1.34 15.73 -7.84
C ASP A 104 0.00 15.04 -8.18
N LEU A 105 0.27 14.91 -9.49
CA LEU A 105 1.55 14.37 -9.97
C LEU A 105 2.75 15.25 -9.60
N ASP A 106 2.56 16.54 -9.31
CA ASP A 106 3.63 17.40 -8.84
C ASP A 106 4.03 17.00 -7.40
N GLU A 107 3.05 16.72 -6.53
CA GLU A 107 3.29 16.22 -5.17
C GLU A 107 3.94 14.83 -5.19
N VAL A 108 3.40 13.90 -5.99
CA VAL A 108 3.99 12.56 -6.18
C VAL A 108 5.44 12.65 -6.66
N TYR A 109 5.76 13.58 -7.55
CA TYR A 109 7.11 13.79 -8.04
C TYR A 109 8.05 14.28 -6.94
N ASP A 110 7.61 15.25 -6.14
CA ASP A 110 8.42 15.82 -5.07
C ASP A 110 8.73 14.76 -4.00
N GLU A 111 7.73 13.94 -3.62
CA GLU A 111 7.92 12.82 -2.70
C GLU A 111 8.82 11.71 -3.29
N ALA A 112 8.65 11.38 -4.57
CA ALA A 112 9.51 10.41 -5.24
C ALA A 112 10.98 10.88 -5.27
N ARG A 113 11.22 12.17 -5.52
CA ARG A 113 12.55 12.77 -5.50
C ARG A 113 13.18 12.73 -4.10
N TRP A 114 12.38 13.00 -3.07
CA TRP A 114 12.87 12.90 -1.69
C TRP A 114 13.25 11.46 -1.33
N LEU A 115 12.43 10.49 -1.73
CA LEU A 115 12.70 9.07 -1.52
C LEU A 115 13.91 8.56 -2.32
N GLU A 116 14.16 9.10 -3.53
CA GLU A 116 15.33 8.76 -4.33
C GLU A 116 16.65 9.04 -3.59
N GLU A 117 16.70 10.11 -2.78
CA GLU A 117 17.88 10.41 -1.96
C GLU A 117 18.12 9.34 -0.88
N TYR A 118 17.05 8.77 -0.33
CA TYR A 118 17.13 7.67 0.63
C TYR A 118 17.53 6.35 -0.06
N PHE A 119 16.92 6.04 -1.21
CA PHE A 119 17.14 4.81 -1.98
C PHE A 119 18.16 4.97 -3.11
N TYR A 120 19.16 5.83 -2.95
CA TYR A 120 20.14 6.22 -3.98
C TYR A 120 20.91 5.07 -4.64
N ARG A 121 20.85 3.85 -4.10
CA ARG A 121 21.47 2.64 -4.64
C ARG A 121 20.50 1.73 -5.39
N GLU A 122 19.23 2.09 -5.44
CA GLU A 122 18.20 1.30 -6.07
C GLU A 122 17.80 1.92 -7.42
N ASN A 123 18.25 1.32 -8.54
CA ASN A 123 17.92 1.79 -9.88
C ASN A 123 16.40 1.88 -10.11
N ALA A 124 15.62 1.01 -9.47
CA ALA A 124 14.16 1.04 -9.57
C ALA A 124 13.54 2.35 -9.06
N MET A 125 14.18 3.02 -8.08
CA MET A 125 13.69 4.31 -7.59
C MET A 125 14.00 5.44 -8.58
N GLU A 126 15.17 5.43 -9.21
CA GLU A 126 15.53 6.36 -10.27
C GLU A 126 14.58 6.21 -11.47
N GLU A 127 14.31 4.96 -11.90
CA GLU A 127 13.35 4.67 -12.97
C GLU A 127 11.95 5.16 -12.62
N PHE A 128 11.51 5.00 -11.38
CA PHE A 128 10.22 5.47 -10.93
C PHE A 128 10.10 7.00 -10.99
N VAL A 129 11.13 7.73 -10.52
CA VAL A 129 11.18 9.20 -10.63
C VAL A 129 11.08 9.65 -12.09
N ASP A 130 11.77 8.98 -13.01
CA ASP A 130 11.71 9.31 -14.44
C ASP A 130 10.32 9.01 -15.03
N LEU A 131 9.64 7.93 -14.61
CA LEU A 131 8.26 7.64 -15.02
C LEU A 131 7.29 8.73 -14.56
N VAL A 132 7.35 9.13 -13.28
CA VAL A 132 6.50 10.22 -12.75
C VAL A 132 6.75 11.52 -13.52
N LYS A 133 8.03 11.84 -13.78
CA LYS A 133 8.42 13.04 -14.55
C LYS A 133 7.89 13.01 -15.98
N GLN A 134 7.82 11.85 -16.62
CA GLN A 134 7.23 11.70 -17.95
C GLN A 134 5.72 11.90 -17.88
N ALA A 135 5.01 11.25 -16.95
CA ALA A 135 3.57 11.41 -16.78
C ALA A 135 3.17 12.89 -16.57
N ARG A 136 3.90 13.62 -15.72
CA ARG A 136 3.69 15.06 -15.50
C ARG A 136 3.77 15.91 -16.78
N ARG A 137 4.57 15.51 -17.76
CA ARG A 137 4.70 16.24 -19.04
C ARG A 137 3.53 15.96 -19.96
N GLU A 138 3.03 14.73 -19.94
CA GLU A 138 2.01 14.27 -20.85
C GLU A 138 0.59 14.55 -20.36
N MET A 139 0.37 14.58 -19.03
CA MET A 139 -0.92 14.82 -18.39
C MET A 139 -1.16 16.29 -18.00
N ARG A 140 -0.28 17.21 -18.37
CA ARG A 140 -0.53 18.66 -18.22
C ARG A 140 -1.52 19.13 -19.30
N TRP A 141 -2.78 19.18 -18.92
CA TRP A 141 -3.88 19.78 -19.70
C TRP A 141 -4.37 21.08 -19.08
#